data_58c18c06d410583d28efdf3536a202e3
#
_entry.id   58c18c06d410583d28efdf3536a202e3
#
_cell.length_a   1.000
_cell.length_b   1.000
_cell.length_c   1.000
_cell.angle_alpha   90.00
_cell.angle_beta   90.00
_cell.angle_gamma   90.00
#
_symmetry.space_group_name_H-M   'P 1'
#
loop_
_entity.id
_entity.type
_entity.pdbx_description
1 polymer ?
#
loop_
_entity_poly.entity_id
_entity_poly.type
_entity_poly.pdbx_seq_one_letter_code
_entity_poly.pdbx_strand_id
1 'polypeptide(L)'
;MPFKKSFFTLFLCFLPLHVSFASTPKDISFFEDKPKSVAKDFYIYEYLNSEFCSREDAWKLLEHASRMNWKLFHAFASKLDDEGIKKASLCILMKTEELLKDEDRDCIAIGLSVYEATKLDKTLLAKLSKKLAPYKEALSLQILSQENVYESMMQGGNDAFFEVFNAVGAKFRREHFDKIISKEKIEELSKDSRINSTIKHIVTDIKLQKVQKSLLFLNPKEASLNHLSLFYLGLNALKLEKKQQAFLYFEEAYKKAYFQMDKDKVLFWQYLASDDQKYKKMLQESFDLNIYTILAGKKKNNIMIAKAYEPHPFFDEKDPFAWIKLEESFKGKSKEELEALANIYLYGSSLPHFSFIMEKASGYKDHYFPLPYQQFLKSDSIHRKALILSIARQESRFIPSAISTSYALGMMQFMPFLANDIAKRKGFIDFDLEDMFNPETAYLFADIHLDYLEKYLHHPLFVAYAYNGGIGFTKRLLLSGLFQKGRYEPYMSMELVGYDESRRYGKKVLANYIIYRRILQDQVSLASVFEDLTNPQKTDEFRKKP
;
A
#
# COMPACT_ATOMS: atom_id res chain seq x y z
N MET A 1 17.44 61.98 6.64
CA MET A 1 18.31 60.81 6.43
C MET A 1 17.82 59.70 7.31
N PRO A 2 17.22 58.65 6.79
CA PRO A 2 16.88 57.45 7.60
C PRO A 2 17.83 56.30 7.30
N PHE A 3 18.27 55.66 8.38
CA PHE A 3 19.12 54.48 8.42
C PHE A 3 18.37 53.26 7.85
N LYS A 4 18.95 52.62 6.84
CA LYS A 4 18.56 51.26 6.38
C LYS A 4 19.15 50.24 7.34
N LYS A 5 18.29 49.50 8.06
CA LYS A 5 18.67 48.27 8.76
C LYS A 5 18.61 47.11 7.77
N SER A 6 19.77 46.54 7.45
CA SER A 6 19.95 45.30 6.72
C SER A 6 19.64 44.14 7.65
N PHE A 7 18.60 43.37 7.36
CA PHE A 7 18.31 42.11 8.04
C PHE A 7 19.14 41.02 7.37
N PHE A 8 20.20 40.60 8.00
CA PHE A 8 20.90 39.35 7.69
C PHE A 8 20.12 38.21 8.32
N THR A 9 19.37 37.47 7.48
CA THR A 9 18.70 36.24 7.90
C THR A 9 19.73 35.11 7.84
N LEU A 10 20.23 34.75 9.00
CA LEU A 10 21.08 33.59 9.20
C LEU A 10 20.19 32.33 9.00
N PHE A 11 20.30 31.68 7.86
CA PHE A 11 19.74 30.36 7.64
C PHE A 11 20.60 29.33 8.39
N LEU A 12 20.23 29.04 9.64
CA LEU A 12 20.74 27.88 10.35
C LEU A 12 20.19 26.64 9.63
N CYS A 13 21.03 25.95 8.86
CA CYS A 13 20.82 24.59 8.47
C CYS A 13 20.71 23.71 9.72
N PHE A 14 19.49 23.44 10.16
CA PHE A 14 19.23 22.34 11.08
C PHE A 14 19.47 21.05 10.28
N LEU A 15 20.67 20.50 10.36
CA LEU A 15 20.86 19.07 10.21
C LEU A 15 19.96 18.40 11.26
N PRO A 16 19.05 17.48 10.87
CA PRO A 16 18.36 16.72 11.87
C PRO A 16 19.41 15.88 12.60
N LEU A 17 19.73 16.25 13.82
CA LEU A 17 20.29 15.31 14.77
C LEU A 17 19.28 14.18 14.86
N HIS A 18 19.56 13.06 14.19
CA HIS A 18 18.92 11.79 14.48
C HIS A 18 19.34 11.43 15.90
N VAL A 19 18.56 11.86 16.89
CA VAL A 19 18.59 11.23 18.19
C VAL A 19 17.97 9.86 17.95
N SER A 20 18.82 8.91 17.62
CA SER A 20 18.48 7.49 17.69
C SER A 20 18.25 7.21 19.17
N PHE A 21 17.02 6.95 19.57
CA PHE A 21 16.75 6.29 20.83
C PHE A 21 17.27 4.87 20.62
N ALA A 22 18.42 4.60 21.23
CA ALA A 22 19.14 3.37 20.99
C ALA A 22 18.42 2.23 21.72
N SER A 23 17.88 1.27 20.95
CA SER A 23 17.77 -0.11 21.41
C SER A 23 19.12 -0.52 21.98
N THR A 24 19.14 -1.39 22.99
CA THR A 24 20.40 -2.01 23.44
C THR A 24 21.07 -2.60 22.20
N PRO A 25 22.26 -2.13 21.80
CA PRO A 25 22.86 -2.54 20.54
C PRO A 25 23.01 -4.06 20.54
N LYS A 26 22.38 -4.72 19.58
CA LYS A 26 22.61 -6.15 19.36
C LYS A 26 24.06 -6.27 18.89
N ASP A 27 24.86 -7.12 19.49
CA ASP A 27 26.21 -7.41 19.00
C ASP A 27 26.16 -8.36 17.80
N ILE A 28 27.31 -8.58 17.16
CA ILE A 28 27.39 -9.42 15.96
C ILE A 28 26.97 -10.87 16.26
N SER A 29 27.18 -11.38 17.48
CA SER A 29 26.84 -12.73 17.89
C SER A 29 25.33 -12.97 17.89
N PHE A 30 24.53 -11.93 18.14
CA PHE A 30 23.07 -12.01 18.03
C PHE A 30 22.59 -12.55 16.68
N PHE A 31 23.33 -12.24 15.60
CA PHE A 31 22.92 -12.64 14.25
C PHE A 31 23.34 -14.06 13.88
N GLU A 32 24.29 -14.67 14.58
CA GLU A 32 24.82 -16.01 14.24
C GLU A 32 23.75 -17.09 14.41
N ASP A 33 23.02 -17.07 15.53
CA ASP A 33 22.03 -18.09 15.87
C ASP A 33 20.60 -17.83 15.35
N LYS A 34 20.35 -16.68 14.73
CA LYS A 34 19.00 -16.35 14.25
C LYS A 34 18.77 -16.80 12.81
N PRO A 35 17.59 -17.36 12.48
CA PRO A 35 17.27 -17.78 11.13
C PRO A 35 17.20 -16.57 10.16
N LYS A 36 17.61 -16.78 8.91
CA LYS A 36 17.43 -15.78 7.86
C LYS A 36 15.94 -15.47 7.69
N SER A 37 15.56 -14.22 7.91
CA SER A 37 14.16 -13.79 7.92
C SER A 37 14.07 -12.28 7.80
N VAL A 38 12.87 -11.76 7.53
CA VAL A 38 12.61 -10.32 7.54
C VAL A 38 12.87 -9.70 8.92
N ALA A 39 12.62 -10.45 10.00
CA ALA A 39 12.94 -9.99 11.35
C ALA A 39 14.46 -9.79 11.51
N LYS A 40 15.27 -10.76 11.06
CA LYS A 40 16.73 -10.63 11.09
C LYS A 40 17.21 -9.45 10.22
N ASP A 41 16.63 -9.27 9.03
CA ASP A 41 16.95 -8.15 8.13
C ASP A 41 16.67 -6.79 8.79
N PHE A 42 15.59 -6.67 9.58
CA PHE A 42 15.28 -5.48 10.36
C PHE A 42 16.36 -5.18 11.39
N TYR A 43 16.77 -6.15 12.19
CA TYR A 43 17.81 -5.95 13.19
C TYR A 43 19.18 -5.68 12.55
N ILE A 44 19.50 -6.29 11.41
CA ILE A 44 20.69 -5.95 10.62
C ILE A 44 20.63 -4.49 10.17
N TYR A 45 19.47 -4.03 9.70
CA TYR A 45 19.27 -2.64 9.29
C TYR A 45 19.50 -1.66 10.45
N GLU A 46 18.94 -1.95 11.65
CA GLU A 46 19.14 -1.12 12.84
C GLU A 46 20.63 -1.11 13.26
N TYR A 47 21.29 -2.27 13.28
CA TYR A 47 22.71 -2.34 13.63
C TYR A 47 23.61 -1.62 12.64
N LEU A 48 23.37 -1.76 11.33
CA LEU A 48 24.11 -1.02 10.30
C LEU A 48 23.97 0.51 10.45
N ASN A 49 22.83 1.01 10.93
CA ASN A 49 22.63 2.46 11.16
C ASN A 49 23.14 2.92 12.54
N SER A 50 23.58 2.03 13.39
CA SER A 50 24.19 2.39 14.68
C SER A 50 25.64 2.86 14.51
N GLU A 51 26.16 3.53 15.53
CA GLU A 51 27.57 3.89 15.62
C GLU A 51 28.49 2.71 16.00
N PHE A 52 27.91 1.59 16.46
CA PHE A 52 28.64 0.40 16.90
C PHE A 52 29.04 -0.52 15.76
N CYS A 53 28.39 -0.42 14.59
CA CYS A 53 28.67 -1.29 13.46
C CYS A 53 30.00 -0.90 12.78
N SER A 54 30.97 -1.80 12.86
CA SER A 54 32.22 -1.68 12.11
C SER A 54 32.03 -2.09 10.63
N ARG A 55 33.05 -1.77 9.81
CA ARG A 55 33.10 -2.23 8.42
C ARG A 55 33.16 -3.75 8.33
N GLU A 56 33.96 -4.36 9.16
CA GLU A 56 34.13 -5.81 9.24
C GLU A 56 32.80 -6.50 9.60
N ASP A 57 32.04 -5.92 10.53
CA ASP A 57 30.71 -6.42 10.87
C ASP A 57 29.75 -6.31 9.70
N ALA A 58 29.78 -5.18 8.96
CA ALA A 58 28.92 -5.01 7.80
C ALA A 58 29.18 -6.08 6.72
N TRP A 59 30.44 -6.44 6.45
CA TRP A 59 30.78 -7.54 5.54
C TRP A 59 30.24 -8.89 6.02
N LYS A 60 30.42 -9.23 7.31
CA LYS A 60 29.87 -10.46 7.91
C LYS A 60 28.34 -10.49 7.82
N LEU A 61 27.67 -9.39 8.14
CA LEU A 61 26.21 -9.28 8.13
C LEU A 61 25.59 -9.44 6.75
N LEU A 62 26.33 -9.15 5.68
CA LEU A 62 25.84 -9.33 4.31
C LEU A 62 25.47 -10.80 4.03
N GLU A 63 26.22 -11.76 4.59
CA GLU A 63 25.94 -13.18 4.47
C GLU A 63 24.69 -13.60 5.25
N HIS A 64 24.31 -12.85 6.29
CA HIS A 64 23.15 -13.11 7.14
C HIS A 64 21.84 -12.54 6.59
N ALA A 65 21.90 -11.57 5.66
CA ALA A 65 20.72 -10.97 5.06
C ALA A 65 19.86 -12.02 4.31
N SER A 66 18.56 -11.94 4.50
CA SER A 66 17.56 -12.79 3.83
C SER A 66 17.07 -12.15 2.54
N ARG A 67 16.74 -10.87 2.60
CA ARG A 67 16.19 -10.12 1.48
C ARG A 67 16.71 -8.69 1.44
N MET A 68 17.46 -8.37 0.39
CA MET A 68 17.92 -7.01 0.14
C MET A 68 16.76 -6.12 -0.33
N ASN A 69 16.28 -5.26 0.55
CA ASN A 69 15.37 -4.17 0.20
C ASN A 69 16.15 -2.85 0.08
N TRP A 70 15.50 -1.77 -0.40
CA TRP A 70 16.17 -0.47 -0.57
C TRP A 70 16.82 0.08 0.70
N LYS A 71 16.16 -0.05 1.84
CA LYS A 71 16.68 0.45 3.12
C LYS A 71 17.96 -0.28 3.51
N LEU A 72 17.92 -1.60 3.43
CA LEU A 72 19.04 -2.46 3.76
C LEU A 72 20.21 -2.25 2.78
N PHE A 73 19.92 -2.11 1.47
CA PHE A 73 20.92 -1.78 0.47
C PHE A 73 21.66 -0.48 0.79
N HIS A 74 20.95 0.59 1.07
CA HIS A 74 21.57 1.89 1.41
C HIS A 74 22.34 1.84 2.73
N ALA A 75 21.84 1.10 3.74
CA ALA A 75 22.54 0.92 4.99
C ALA A 75 23.87 0.17 4.79
N PHE A 76 23.89 -0.92 4.02
CA PHE A 76 25.12 -1.60 3.63
C PHE A 76 26.05 -0.70 2.83
N ALA A 77 25.52 0.00 1.82
CA ALA A 77 26.31 0.90 0.98
C ALA A 77 27.02 2.01 1.76
N SER A 78 26.43 2.46 2.88
CA SER A 78 27.03 3.47 3.73
C SER A 78 28.19 2.94 4.61
N LYS A 79 28.23 1.64 4.89
CA LYS A 79 29.21 1.01 5.79
C LYS A 79 30.31 0.25 5.05
N LEU A 80 29.96 -0.39 3.92
CA LEU A 80 30.93 -1.09 3.08
C LEU A 80 31.87 -0.09 2.41
N ASP A 81 33.11 -0.50 2.11
CA ASP A 81 34.12 0.32 1.44
C ASP A 81 34.21 0.06 -0.08
N ASP A 82 33.19 -0.57 -0.64
CA ASP A 82 33.07 -0.75 -2.08
C ASP A 82 32.62 0.56 -2.75
N GLU A 83 33.51 1.14 -3.56
CA GLU A 83 33.26 2.42 -4.25
C GLU A 83 32.13 2.34 -5.26
N GLY A 84 31.94 1.17 -5.91
CA GLY A 84 30.86 0.96 -6.89
C GLY A 84 29.49 0.96 -6.21
N ILE A 85 29.35 0.24 -5.12
CA ILE A 85 28.12 0.17 -4.32
C ILE A 85 27.77 1.54 -3.72
N LYS A 86 28.76 2.24 -3.15
CA LYS A 86 28.58 3.59 -2.62
C LYS A 86 28.10 4.55 -3.70
N LYS A 87 28.77 4.54 -4.85
CA LYS A 87 28.42 5.41 -5.98
C LYS A 87 27.02 5.12 -6.48
N ALA A 88 26.64 3.86 -6.70
CA ALA A 88 25.30 3.47 -7.11
C ALA A 88 24.22 3.95 -6.12
N SER A 89 24.47 3.76 -4.80
CA SER A 89 23.59 4.25 -3.75
C SER A 89 23.42 5.79 -3.79
N LEU A 90 24.52 6.53 -3.94
CA LEU A 90 24.49 7.99 -4.03
C LEU A 90 23.74 8.48 -5.27
N CYS A 91 23.99 7.90 -6.45
CA CYS A 91 23.30 8.28 -7.69
C CYS A 91 21.78 8.15 -7.59
N ILE A 92 21.30 7.09 -6.94
CA ILE A 92 19.85 6.86 -6.74
C ILE A 92 19.22 7.90 -5.80
N LEU A 93 19.96 8.34 -4.78
CA LEU A 93 19.49 9.30 -3.77
C LEU A 93 19.70 10.76 -4.18
N MET A 94 20.53 11.00 -5.18
CA MET A 94 20.91 12.33 -5.64
C MET A 94 19.71 13.08 -6.20
N LYS A 95 19.61 14.38 -5.87
CA LYS A 95 18.59 15.24 -6.50
C LYS A 95 18.89 15.46 -7.97
N THR A 96 17.84 15.66 -8.76
CA THR A 96 17.98 15.84 -10.21
C THR A 96 18.99 16.95 -10.57
N GLU A 97 18.98 18.07 -9.85
CA GLU A 97 19.90 19.19 -10.11
C GLU A 97 21.38 18.85 -9.85
N GLU A 98 21.64 17.99 -8.88
CA GLU A 98 22.98 17.50 -8.54
C GLU A 98 23.41 16.43 -9.56
N LEU A 99 22.50 15.49 -9.86
CA LEU A 99 22.70 14.41 -10.82
C LEU A 99 23.05 14.93 -12.23
N LEU A 100 22.44 16.04 -12.65
CA LEU A 100 22.69 16.65 -13.97
C LEU A 100 24.03 17.37 -14.07
N LYS A 101 24.69 17.63 -12.95
CA LYS A 101 26.07 18.16 -12.92
C LYS A 101 27.11 17.05 -13.01
N ASP A 102 26.71 15.80 -12.77
CA ASP A 102 27.60 14.65 -12.88
C ASP A 102 27.91 14.36 -14.35
N GLU A 103 29.18 14.06 -14.63
CA GLU A 103 29.62 13.69 -15.98
C GLU A 103 29.45 12.18 -16.22
N ASP A 104 29.25 11.40 -15.17
CA ASP A 104 29.10 9.95 -15.22
C ASP A 104 27.74 9.55 -15.81
N ARG A 105 27.82 8.86 -16.95
CA ARG A 105 26.63 8.35 -17.65
C ARG A 105 25.87 7.30 -16.87
N ASP A 106 26.59 6.41 -16.18
CA ASP A 106 25.98 5.34 -15.38
C ASP A 106 25.16 5.95 -14.23
N CYS A 107 25.72 6.96 -13.56
CA CYS A 107 25.05 7.67 -12.49
C CYS A 107 23.75 8.33 -12.97
N ILE A 108 23.81 9.03 -14.11
CA ILE A 108 22.63 9.69 -14.69
C ILE A 108 21.59 8.64 -15.12
N ALA A 109 22.00 7.53 -15.74
CA ALA A 109 21.10 6.48 -16.19
C ALA A 109 20.36 5.80 -15.01
N ILE A 110 21.05 5.59 -13.89
CA ILE A 110 20.46 4.97 -12.68
C ILE A 110 19.56 5.97 -11.93
N GLY A 111 19.97 7.23 -11.82
CA GLY A 111 19.33 8.21 -10.96
C GLY A 111 18.20 9.01 -11.62
N LEU A 112 18.20 9.20 -12.95
CA LEU A 112 17.20 10.03 -13.64
C LEU A 112 15.98 9.23 -14.06
N SER A 113 14.87 9.42 -13.37
CA SER A 113 13.60 8.81 -13.79
C SER A 113 12.94 9.56 -14.95
N VAL A 114 12.13 8.84 -15.77
CA VAL A 114 11.33 9.45 -16.85
C VAL A 114 10.37 10.53 -16.27
N TYR A 115 9.85 10.32 -15.07
CA TYR A 115 9.01 11.33 -14.41
C TYR A 115 9.76 12.64 -14.14
N GLU A 116 11.00 12.57 -13.65
CA GLU A 116 11.84 13.76 -13.42
C GLU A 116 12.25 14.40 -14.73
N ALA A 117 12.55 13.59 -15.74
CA ALA A 117 12.87 14.08 -17.07
C ALA A 117 11.74 14.95 -17.66
N THR A 118 10.47 14.70 -17.35
CA THR A 118 9.35 15.57 -17.81
C THR A 118 9.42 17.02 -17.31
N LYS A 119 10.29 17.33 -16.35
CA LYS A 119 10.46 18.67 -15.77
C LYS A 119 11.64 19.44 -16.40
N LEU A 120 12.42 18.79 -17.26
CA LEU A 120 13.60 19.36 -17.93
C LEU A 120 13.22 20.02 -19.25
N ASP A 121 14.05 20.98 -19.68
CA ASP A 121 13.89 21.58 -21.00
C ASP A 121 14.28 20.62 -22.14
N LYS A 122 13.70 20.84 -23.31
CA LYS A 122 13.87 19.98 -24.50
C LYS A 122 15.31 19.91 -25.01
N THR A 123 16.05 21.00 -24.92
CA THR A 123 17.43 21.07 -25.35
C THR A 123 18.32 20.17 -24.49
N LEU A 124 18.09 20.23 -23.16
CA LEU A 124 18.79 19.38 -22.20
C LEU A 124 18.42 17.90 -22.39
N LEU A 125 17.13 17.60 -22.60
CA LEU A 125 16.67 16.23 -22.88
C LEU A 125 17.32 15.66 -24.14
N ALA A 126 17.46 16.44 -25.22
CA ALA A 126 18.12 16.01 -26.45
C ALA A 126 19.64 15.75 -26.24
N LYS A 127 20.30 16.55 -25.40
CA LYS A 127 21.72 16.32 -25.02
C LYS A 127 21.86 15.05 -24.20
N LEU A 128 21.00 14.86 -23.18
CA LEU A 128 20.99 13.68 -22.32
C LEU A 128 20.69 12.39 -23.11
N SER A 129 19.74 12.42 -24.04
CA SER A 129 19.43 11.29 -24.90
C SER A 129 20.68 10.84 -25.71
N LYS A 130 21.46 11.78 -26.27
CA LYS A 130 22.71 11.46 -26.96
C LYS A 130 23.79 10.93 -26.00
N LYS A 131 23.92 11.56 -24.82
CA LYS A 131 24.87 11.14 -23.78
C LYS A 131 24.57 9.72 -23.29
N LEU A 132 23.30 9.36 -23.17
CA LEU A 132 22.83 8.06 -22.69
C LEU A 132 22.48 7.07 -23.82
N ALA A 133 22.91 7.31 -25.04
CA ALA A 133 22.60 6.46 -26.20
C ALA A 133 22.79 4.94 -26.01
N PRO A 134 23.77 4.45 -25.21
CA PRO A 134 23.92 3.03 -24.90
C PRO A 134 22.85 2.45 -23.96
N TYR A 135 22.09 3.31 -23.25
CA TYR A 135 21.12 2.89 -22.24
C TYR A 135 19.69 2.98 -22.78
N LYS A 136 18.81 2.11 -22.28
CA LYS A 136 17.38 2.09 -22.66
C LYS A 136 16.66 3.41 -22.35
N GLU A 137 17.11 4.15 -21.35
CA GLU A 137 16.58 5.45 -20.92
C GLU A 137 16.66 6.50 -22.03
N ALA A 138 17.63 6.36 -22.96
CA ALA A 138 17.84 7.29 -24.07
C ALA A 138 16.60 7.45 -24.95
N LEU A 139 15.84 6.37 -25.19
CA LEU A 139 14.62 6.40 -26.01
C LEU A 139 13.56 7.33 -25.40
N SER A 140 13.29 7.20 -24.11
CA SER A 140 12.32 8.05 -23.42
C SER A 140 12.74 9.51 -23.43
N LEU A 141 14.02 9.81 -23.22
CA LEU A 141 14.55 11.18 -23.27
C LEU A 141 14.46 11.78 -24.68
N GLN A 142 14.74 10.97 -25.71
CA GLN A 142 14.62 11.39 -27.11
C GLN A 142 13.18 11.78 -27.43
N ILE A 143 12.20 10.96 -27.00
CA ILE A 143 10.78 11.24 -27.22
C ILE A 143 10.35 12.51 -26.48
N LEU A 144 10.72 12.64 -25.21
CA LEU A 144 10.36 13.82 -24.40
C LEU A 144 11.00 15.12 -24.91
N SER A 145 12.10 15.04 -25.66
CA SER A 145 12.76 16.21 -26.28
C SER A 145 12.02 16.77 -27.50
N GLN A 146 11.09 16.03 -28.09
CA GLN A 146 10.38 16.43 -29.31
C GLN A 146 9.31 17.50 -29.05
N GLU A 147 9.00 18.30 -30.09
CA GLU A 147 7.90 19.29 -30.01
C GLU A 147 6.56 18.63 -29.80
N ASN A 148 6.25 17.59 -30.56
CA ASN A 148 5.05 16.79 -30.40
C ASN A 148 5.38 15.43 -29.76
N VAL A 149 5.47 15.42 -28.44
CA VAL A 149 5.79 14.22 -27.66
C VAL A 149 4.84 13.07 -27.93
N TYR A 150 3.54 13.35 -28.11
CA TYR A 150 2.53 12.33 -28.38
C TYR A 150 2.81 11.61 -29.71
N GLU A 151 3.02 12.35 -30.78
CA GLU A 151 3.30 11.77 -32.10
C GLU A 151 4.60 10.99 -32.12
N SER A 152 5.65 11.54 -31.53
CA SER A 152 6.94 10.85 -31.40
C SER A 152 6.82 9.53 -30.65
N MET A 153 6.05 9.51 -29.54
CA MET A 153 5.77 8.30 -28.78
C MET A 153 4.98 7.27 -29.63
N MET A 154 3.98 7.71 -30.38
CA MET A 154 3.13 6.82 -31.19
C MET A 154 3.90 6.22 -32.39
N GLN A 155 4.82 6.96 -32.99
CA GLN A 155 5.65 6.52 -34.10
C GLN A 155 6.83 5.65 -33.66
N GLY A 156 7.27 5.78 -32.41
CA GLY A 156 8.43 5.04 -31.87
C GLY A 156 8.18 3.56 -31.55
N GLY A 157 6.99 3.04 -31.89
CA GLY A 157 6.64 1.64 -31.64
C GLY A 157 6.13 1.37 -30.20
N ASN A 158 5.96 0.09 -29.87
CA ASN A 158 5.34 -0.30 -28.59
C ASN A 158 6.24 0.02 -27.39
N ASP A 159 7.55 -0.17 -27.51
CA ASP A 159 8.49 0.16 -26.41
C ASP A 159 8.44 1.64 -26.08
N ALA A 160 8.50 2.50 -27.09
CA ALA A 160 8.39 3.95 -26.93
C ALA A 160 7.08 4.33 -26.21
N PHE A 161 5.98 3.74 -26.62
CA PHE A 161 4.69 3.98 -25.99
C PHE A 161 4.69 3.60 -24.53
N PHE A 162 5.06 2.36 -24.18
CA PHE A 162 4.95 1.88 -22.81
C PHE A 162 5.97 2.52 -21.87
N GLU A 163 7.19 2.75 -22.32
CA GLU A 163 8.24 3.38 -21.51
C GLU A 163 7.93 4.85 -21.19
N VAL A 164 7.28 5.56 -22.11
CA VAL A 164 6.90 6.96 -21.86
C VAL A 164 5.54 7.04 -21.18
N PHE A 165 4.48 6.46 -21.77
CA PHE A 165 3.12 6.61 -21.25
C PHE A 165 2.98 6.12 -19.81
N ASN A 166 3.59 4.98 -19.47
CA ASN A 166 3.46 4.38 -18.14
C ASN A 166 4.35 5.07 -17.09
N ALA A 167 5.46 5.67 -17.47
CA ALA A 167 6.45 6.24 -16.55
C ALA A 167 6.27 7.74 -16.26
N VAL A 168 5.65 8.51 -17.17
CA VAL A 168 5.37 9.94 -16.91
C VAL A 168 4.30 10.13 -15.83
N GLY A 169 4.29 11.30 -15.18
CA GLY A 169 3.32 11.62 -14.16
C GLY A 169 1.91 11.88 -14.69
N ALA A 170 0.90 11.78 -13.83
CA ALA A 170 -0.51 11.98 -14.19
C ALA A 170 -0.79 13.36 -14.81
N LYS A 171 -0.13 14.42 -14.32
CA LYS A 171 -0.27 15.78 -14.89
C LYS A 171 0.18 15.79 -16.35
N PHE A 172 1.37 15.26 -16.64
CA PHE A 172 1.93 15.18 -18.00
C PHE A 172 1.03 14.36 -18.93
N ARG A 173 0.51 13.21 -18.47
CA ARG A 173 -0.45 12.40 -19.26
C ARG A 173 -1.69 13.19 -19.65
N ARG A 174 -2.28 13.95 -18.73
CA ARG A 174 -3.48 14.77 -18.99
C ARG A 174 -3.22 15.88 -20.01
N GLU A 175 -2.06 16.52 -19.93
CA GLU A 175 -1.69 17.64 -20.79
C GLU A 175 -1.32 17.18 -22.22
N HIS A 176 -0.65 16.02 -22.35
CA HIS A 176 -0.07 15.60 -23.62
C HIS A 176 -0.74 14.37 -24.25
N PHE A 177 -1.31 13.44 -23.44
CA PHE A 177 -1.70 12.11 -23.90
C PHE A 177 -3.21 11.83 -23.82
N ASP A 178 -4.07 12.80 -23.40
CA ASP A 178 -5.52 12.61 -23.44
C ASP A 178 -6.05 12.81 -24.87
N LYS A 179 -5.68 11.87 -25.76
CA LYS A 179 -6.10 11.83 -27.18
C LYS A 179 -6.71 10.47 -27.49
N ILE A 180 -7.57 10.43 -28.51
CA ILE A 180 -8.10 9.15 -29.02
C ILE A 180 -6.99 8.40 -29.73
N ILE A 181 -6.73 7.16 -29.33
CA ILE A 181 -5.84 6.23 -30.03
C ILE A 181 -6.69 5.43 -31.02
N SER A 182 -6.18 5.21 -32.24
CA SER A 182 -6.90 4.45 -33.26
C SER A 182 -7.13 3.00 -32.82
N LYS A 183 -8.14 2.36 -33.42
CA LYS A 183 -8.48 0.97 -33.13
C LYS A 183 -7.30 0.04 -33.40
N GLU A 184 -6.67 0.20 -34.55
CA GLU A 184 -5.54 -0.61 -35.00
C GLU A 184 -4.37 -0.54 -34.01
N LYS A 185 -4.05 0.69 -33.55
CA LYS A 185 -2.93 0.90 -32.60
C LYS A 185 -3.26 0.36 -31.21
N ILE A 186 -4.48 0.52 -30.71
CA ILE A 186 -4.84 -0.02 -29.39
C ILE A 186 -4.91 -1.56 -29.40
N GLU A 187 -5.33 -2.17 -30.52
CA GLU A 187 -5.29 -3.62 -30.72
C GLU A 187 -3.85 -4.14 -30.84
N GLU A 188 -2.94 -3.41 -31.48
CA GLU A 188 -1.51 -3.71 -31.49
C GLU A 188 -0.92 -3.68 -30.08
N LEU A 189 -1.14 -2.59 -29.35
CA LEU A 189 -0.66 -2.40 -27.97
C LEU A 189 -1.22 -3.47 -27.02
N SER A 190 -2.43 -3.96 -27.27
CA SER A 190 -3.08 -4.95 -26.42
C SER A 190 -2.37 -6.31 -26.39
N LYS A 191 -1.51 -6.61 -27.36
CA LYS A 191 -0.75 -7.87 -27.40
C LYS A 191 0.41 -7.89 -26.41
N ASP A 192 0.81 -6.74 -25.87
CA ASP A 192 1.87 -6.61 -24.88
C ASP A 192 1.28 -6.50 -23.47
N SER A 193 1.81 -7.27 -22.52
CA SER A 193 1.33 -7.29 -21.13
C SER A 193 1.47 -5.95 -20.40
N ARG A 194 2.35 -5.05 -20.86
CA ARG A 194 2.52 -3.68 -20.32
C ARG A 194 1.26 -2.82 -20.49
N ILE A 195 0.34 -3.19 -21.39
CA ILE A 195 -0.96 -2.56 -21.56
C ILE A 195 -1.79 -2.56 -20.25
N ASN A 196 -1.57 -3.53 -19.37
CA ASN A 196 -2.28 -3.61 -18.10
C ASN A 196 -2.01 -2.39 -17.21
N SER A 197 -0.76 -1.90 -17.16
CA SER A 197 -0.41 -0.65 -16.48
C SER A 197 -1.06 0.56 -17.15
N THR A 198 -1.04 0.60 -18.47
CA THR A 198 -1.67 1.68 -19.26
C THR A 198 -3.16 1.79 -18.98
N ILE A 199 -3.90 0.66 -19.03
CA ILE A 199 -5.33 0.61 -18.72
C ILE A 199 -5.60 1.15 -17.31
N LYS A 200 -4.81 0.70 -16.32
CA LYS A 200 -4.93 1.20 -14.96
C LYS A 200 -4.75 2.73 -14.91
N HIS A 201 -3.68 3.27 -15.49
CA HIS A 201 -3.44 4.71 -15.50
C HIS A 201 -4.55 5.52 -16.17
N ILE A 202 -5.11 5.00 -17.27
CA ILE A 202 -6.18 5.67 -18.01
C ILE A 202 -7.49 5.63 -17.21
N VAL A 203 -7.89 4.47 -16.67
CA VAL A 203 -9.20 4.31 -16.05
C VAL A 203 -9.27 4.94 -14.66
N THR A 204 -8.18 4.88 -13.88
CA THR A 204 -8.13 5.47 -12.53
C THR A 204 -7.96 6.99 -12.55
N ASP A 205 -7.55 7.58 -13.66
CA ASP A 205 -7.51 9.03 -13.82
C ASP A 205 -8.79 9.54 -14.51
N ILE A 206 -9.73 10.02 -13.72
CA ILE A 206 -11.05 10.46 -14.22
C ILE A 206 -10.98 11.66 -15.18
N LYS A 207 -9.81 12.30 -15.31
CA LYS A 207 -9.60 13.46 -16.20
C LYS A 207 -9.10 13.06 -17.59
N LEU A 208 -8.71 11.79 -17.80
CA LEU A 208 -8.29 11.26 -19.10
C LEU A 208 -9.49 10.81 -19.96
N GLN A 209 -10.40 11.73 -20.30
CA GLN A 209 -11.71 11.40 -20.88
C GLN A 209 -11.67 10.97 -22.35
N LYS A 210 -10.69 11.48 -23.13
CA LYS A 210 -10.60 11.15 -24.56
C LYS A 210 -10.00 9.76 -24.76
N VAL A 211 -8.87 9.50 -24.15
CA VAL A 211 -8.17 8.19 -24.29
C VAL A 211 -8.98 7.04 -23.67
N GLN A 212 -9.83 7.30 -22.66
CA GLN A 212 -10.75 6.30 -22.13
C GLN A 212 -11.69 5.71 -23.20
N LYS A 213 -12.09 6.49 -24.21
CA LYS A 213 -12.94 6.02 -25.32
C LYS A 213 -12.24 4.98 -26.18
N SER A 214 -10.92 5.09 -26.35
CA SER A 214 -10.13 4.13 -27.13
C SER A 214 -10.10 2.73 -26.51
N LEU A 215 -10.22 2.64 -25.17
CA LEU A 215 -10.25 1.36 -24.49
C LEU A 215 -11.45 0.48 -24.85
N LEU A 216 -12.51 1.05 -25.44
CA LEU A 216 -13.66 0.30 -25.94
C LEU A 216 -13.33 -0.58 -27.16
N PHE A 217 -12.21 -0.35 -27.83
CA PHE A 217 -11.76 -1.18 -28.95
C PHE A 217 -11.06 -2.46 -28.51
N LEU A 218 -10.72 -2.59 -27.22
CA LEU A 218 -10.01 -3.76 -26.71
C LEU A 218 -10.90 -5.01 -26.72
N ASN A 219 -10.35 -6.12 -27.22
CA ASN A 219 -11.02 -7.40 -27.19
C ASN A 219 -10.96 -7.98 -25.75
N PRO A 220 -12.11 -8.30 -25.11
CA PRO A 220 -12.12 -8.89 -23.77
C PRO A 220 -11.40 -10.25 -23.68
N LYS A 221 -11.26 -10.99 -24.79
CA LYS A 221 -10.59 -12.29 -24.86
C LYS A 221 -9.09 -12.19 -25.12
N GLU A 222 -8.52 -10.99 -25.18
CA GLU A 222 -7.07 -10.83 -25.39
C GLU A 222 -6.27 -11.50 -24.27
N ALA A 223 -5.29 -12.31 -24.65
CA ALA A 223 -4.54 -13.16 -23.71
C ALA A 223 -3.72 -12.35 -22.71
N SER A 224 -3.13 -11.25 -23.14
CA SER A 224 -2.29 -10.35 -22.34
C SER A 224 -3.03 -9.62 -21.23
N LEU A 225 -4.36 -9.47 -21.34
CA LEU A 225 -5.16 -8.75 -20.34
C LEU A 225 -5.35 -9.60 -19.08
N ASN A 226 -4.95 -9.09 -17.94
CA ASN A 226 -5.19 -9.70 -16.65
C ASN A 226 -6.59 -9.38 -16.09
N HIS A 227 -7.00 -10.09 -15.04
CA HIS A 227 -8.32 -9.92 -14.42
C HIS A 227 -8.61 -8.48 -13.95
N LEU A 228 -7.58 -7.77 -13.45
CA LEU A 228 -7.75 -6.40 -12.94
C LEU A 228 -7.96 -5.41 -14.08
N SER A 229 -7.22 -5.55 -15.16
CA SER A 229 -7.40 -4.71 -16.35
C SER A 229 -8.75 -4.93 -17.01
N LEU A 230 -9.18 -6.18 -17.12
CA LEU A 230 -10.54 -6.51 -17.60
C LEU A 230 -11.61 -5.90 -16.70
N PHE A 231 -11.42 -5.94 -15.39
CA PHE A 231 -12.31 -5.29 -14.44
C PHE A 231 -12.36 -3.76 -14.66
N TYR A 232 -11.21 -3.11 -14.84
CA TYR A 232 -11.16 -1.69 -15.16
C TYR A 232 -11.83 -1.34 -16.50
N LEU A 233 -11.66 -2.18 -17.52
CA LEU A 233 -12.34 -2.01 -18.80
C LEU A 233 -13.86 -2.09 -18.63
N GLY A 234 -14.34 -3.00 -17.78
CA GLY A 234 -15.75 -3.09 -17.41
C GLY A 234 -16.26 -1.81 -16.74
N LEU A 235 -15.52 -1.26 -15.77
CA LEU A 235 -15.87 0.01 -15.13
C LEU A 235 -15.85 1.17 -16.13
N ASN A 236 -14.85 1.23 -16.99
CA ASN A 236 -14.77 2.25 -18.04
C ASN A 236 -15.96 2.19 -19.00
N ALA A 237 -16.32 0.99 -19.43
CA ALA A 237 -17.48 0.79 -20.30
C ALA A 237 -18.80 1.20 -19.61
N LEU A 238 -18.98 0.92 -18.30
CA LEU A 238 -20.13 1.41 -17.53
C LEU A 238 -20.18 2.94 -17.47
N LYS A 239 -19.04 3.60 -17.24
CA LYS A 239 -18.95 5.08 -17.25
C LYS A 239 -19.34 5.68 -18.60
N LEU A 240 -19.02 4.98 -19.68
CA LEU A 240 -19.32 5.38 -21.07
C LEU A 240 -20.67 4.83 -21.55
N GLU A 241 -21.51 4.34 -20.64
CA GLU A 241 -22.86 3.81 -20.90
C GLU A 241 -22.91 2.60 -21.86
N LYS A 242 -21.80 1.90 -22.01
CA LYS A 242 -21.68 0.68 -22.84
C LYS A 242 -21.89 -0.58 -21.99
N LYS A 243 -23.10 -0.72 -21.43
CA LYS A 243 -23.44 -1.78 -20.47
C LYS A 243 -23.17 -3.20 -20.98
N GLN A 244 -23.57 -3.52 -22.22
CA GLN A 244 -23.34 -4.85 -22.79
C GLN A 244 -21.85 -5.18 -22.88
N GLN A 245 -21.03 -4.22 -23.33
CA GLN A 245 -19.59 -4.40 -23.40
C GLN A 245 -18.95 -4.53 -22.02
N ALA A 246 -19.45 -3.78 -21.03
CA ALA A 246 -19.00 -3.92 -19.64
C ALA A 246 -19.17 -5.35 -19.12
N PHE A 247 -20.29 -5.98 -19.43
CA PHE A 247 -20.54 -7.37 -19.02
C PHE A 247 -19.57 -8.37 -19.66
N LEU A 248 -19.21 -8.19 -20.93
CA LEU A 248 -18.20 -9.04 -21.59
C LEU A 248 -16.84 -8.94 -20.87
N TYR A 249 -16.42 -7.72 -20.48
CA TYR A 249 -15.20 -7.55 -19.71
C TYR A 249 -15.30 -8.14 -18.31
N PHE A 250 -16.42 -7.98 -17.62
CA PHE A 250 -16.63 -8.57 -16.29
C PHE A 250 -16.63 -10.09 -16.31
N GLU A 251 -17.24 -10.72 -17.32
CA GLU A 251 -17.22 -12.19 -17.46
C GLU A 251 -15.78 -12.72 -17.60
N GLU A 252 -14.97 -12.09 -18.43
CA GLU A 252 -13.57 -12.50 -18.59
C GLU A 252 -12.73 -12.16 -17.35
N ALA A 253 -13.01 -11.04 -16.67
CA ALA A 253 -12.38 -10.69 -15.40
C ALA A 253 -12.68 -11.74 -14.31
N TYR A 254 -13.92 -12.21 -14.22
CA TYR A 254 -14.33 -13.27 -13.29
C TYR A 254 -13.59 -14.59 -13.54
N LYS A 255 -13.50 -15.01 -14.80
CA LYS A 255 -12.80 -16.24 -15.20
C LYS A 255 -11.32 -16.21 -14.86
N LYS A 256 -10.66 -15.05 -15.07
CA LYS A 256 -9.22 -14.88 -14.80
C LYS A 256 -8.91 -14.53 -13.35
N ALA A 257 -9.90 -14.21 -12.50
CA ALA A 257 -9.68 -13.87 -11.11
C ALA A 257 -9.29 -15.12 -10.29
N TYR A 258 -8.17 -15.05 -9.59
CA TYR A 258 -7.70 -16.11 -8.69
C TYR A 258 -8.31 -16.00 -7.30
N PHE A 259 -8.23 -14.81 -6.67
CA PHE A 259 -8.73 -14.60 -5.33
C PHE A 259 -10.25 -14.44 -5.29
N GLN A 260 -10.87 -15.04 -4.28
CA GLN A 260 -12.33 -14.98 -4.13
C GLN A 260 -12.85 -13.55 -4.01
N MET A 261 -12.16 -12.68 -3.27
CA MET A 261 -12.53 -11.26 -3.19
C MET A 261 -12.56 -10.56 -4.55
N ASP A 262 -11.69 -10.93 -5.50
CA ASP A 262 -11.70 -10.36 -6.85
C ASP A 262 -12.87 -10.90 -7.68
N LYS A 263 -13.29 -12.15 -7.48
CA LYS A 263 -14.52 -12.72 -8.07
C LYS A 263 -15.75 -12.05 -7.50
N ASP A 264 -15.83 -11.89 -6.19
CA ASP A 264 -16.95 -11.23 -5.50
C ASP A 264 -17.08 -9.76 -5.93
N LYS A 265 -15.96 -9.08 -6.13
CA LYS A 265 -15.94 -7.73 -6.69
C LYS A 265 -16.62 -7.66 -8.06
N VAL A 266 -16.30 -8.58 -8.96
CA VAL A 266 -16.93 -8.64 -10.29
C VAL A 266 -18.41 -8.91 -10.18
N LEU A 267 -18.82 -9.91 -9.38
CA LEU A 267 -20.24 -10.23 -9.14
C LEU A 267 -21.03 -9.04 -8.59
N PHE A 268 -20.42 -8.30 -7.65
CA PHE A 268 -21.03 -7.08 -7.09
C PHE A 268 -21.29 -6.02 -8.16
N TRP A 269 -20.34 -5.80 -9.06
CA TRP A 269 -20.48 -4.85 -10.15
C TRP A 269 -21.49 -5.30 -11.22
N GLN A 270 -21.57 -6.60 -11.48
CA GLN A 270 -22.61 -7.17 -12.34
C GLN A 270 -24.00 -6.99 -11.70
N TYR A 271 -24.13 -7.23 -10.38
CA TYR A 271 -25.36 -6.94 -9.64
C TYR A 271 -25.72 -5.47 -9.69
N LEU A 272 -24.80 -4.59 -9.32
CA LEU A 272 -25.03 -3.13 -9.28
C LEU A 272 -25.42 -2.55 -10.65
N ALA A 273 -24.89 -3.10 -11.74
CA ALA A 273 -25.18 -2.63 -13.09
C ALA A 273 -26.48 -3.20 -13.67
N SER A 274 -26.96 -4.36 -13.22
CA SER A 274 -28.12 -5.05 -13.80
C SER A 274 -29.33 -5.14 -12.90
N ASP A 275 -29.12 -5.07 -11.57
CA ASP A 275 -30.09 -5.45 -10.52
C ASP A 275 -30.55 -6.91 -10.59
N ASP A 276 -29.83 -7.78 -11.33
CA ASP A 276 -30.13 -9.19 -11.46
C ASP A 276 -29.78 -9.93 -10.15
N GLN A 277 -30.80 -10.43 -9.50
CA GLN A 277 -30.71 -11.09 -8.18
C GLN A 277 -29.84 -12.36 -8.17
N LYS A 278 -29.55 -12.96 -9.35
CA LYS A 278 -28.64 -14.11 -9.43
C LYS A 278 -27.24 -13.77 -8.92
N TYR A 279 -26.71 -12.57 -9.26
CA TYR A 279 -25.39 -12.14 -8.81
C TYR A 279 -25.36 -11.86 -7.30
N LYS A 280 -26.44 -11.28 -6.77
CA LYS A 280 -26.61 -11.10 -5.33
C LYS A 280 -26.63 -12.43 -4.58
N LYS A 281 -27.35 -13.42 -5.11
CA LYS A 281 -27.38 -14.77 -4.54
C LYS A 281 -25.99 -15.41 -4.54
N MET A 282 -25.24 -15.33 -5.66
CA MET A 282 -23.87 -15.82 -5.75
C MET A 282 -22.94 -15.15 -4.72
N LEU A 283 -23.09 -13.86 -4.48
CA LEU A 283 -22.35 -13.13 -3.44
C LEU A 283 -22.69 -13.62 -2.03
N GLN A 284 -23.95 -13.89 -1.75
CA GLN A 284 -24.40 -14.43 -0.45
C GLN A 284 -23.88 -15.85 -0.20
N GLU A 285 -23.69 -16.64 -1.26
CA GLU A 285 -23.15 -18.00 -1.22
C GLU A 285 -21.62 -18.05 -1.21
N SER A 286 -20.92 -16.96 -1.55
CA SER A 286 -19.45 -16.89 -1.49
C SER A 286 -18.94 -17.30 -0.11
N PHE A 287 -17.82 -18.02 -0.05
CA PHE A 287 -17.20 -18.36 1.23
C PHE A 287 -16.50 -17.16 1.88
N ASP A 288 -16.04 -16.20 1.08
CA ASP A 288 -15.29 -15.04 1.57
C ASP A 288 -16.19 -14.01 2.28
N LEU A 289 -15.64 -13.33 3.26
CA LEU A 289 -16.29 -12.28 4.02
C LEU A 289 -15.58 -10.96 3.75
N ASN A 290 -15.99 -10.30 2.70
CA ASN A 290 -15.44 -9.05 2.22
C ASN A 290 -16.54 -7.99 2.04
N ILE A 291 -16.14 -6.77 1.66
CA ILE A 291 -17.06 -5.64 1.54
C ILE A 291 -18.22 -5.91 0.57
N TYR A 292 -18.00 -6.66 -0.51
CA TYR A 292 -19.01 -6.94 -1.53
C TYR A 292 -20.06 -7.93 -1.05
N THR A 293 -19.62 -8.97 -0.33
CA THR A 293 -20.52 -9.97 0.26
C THR A 293 -21.33 -9.38 1.41
N ILE A 294 -20.73 -8.47 2.20
CA ILE A 294 -21.42 -7.73 3.27
C ILE A 294 -22.51 -6.82 2.67
N LEU A 295 -22.21 -6.11 1.57
CA LEU A 295 -23.18 -5.27 0.86
C LEU A 295 -24.32 -6.08 0.24
N ALA A 296 -24.05 -7.32 -0.20
CA ALA A 296 -25.08 -8.23 -0.70
C ALA A 296 -25.98 -8.79 0.41
N GLY A 297 -25.71 -8.47 1.67
CA GLY A 297 -26.48 -8.95 2.82
C GLY A 297 -26.10 -10.35 3.29
N LYS A 298 -24.84 -10.79 3.02
CA LYS A 298 -24.34 -12.07 3.52
C LYS A 298 -24.43 -12.13 5.03
N LYS A 299 -25.10 -13.16 5.52
CA LYS A 299 -25.20 -13.51 6.94
C LYS A 299 -24.34 -14.75 7.20
N LYS A 300 -23.03 -14.61 7.22
CA LYS A 300 -22.16 -15.70 7.66
C LYS A 300 -21.92 -15.55 9.16
N ASN A 301 -21.95 -16.67 9.89
CA ASN A 301 -21.52 -16.71 11.28
C ASN A 301 -20.00 -16.47 11.30
N ASN A 302 -19.61 -15.29 11.76
CA ASN A 302 -18.21 -15.02 12.05
C ASN A 302 -17.86 -15.72 13.36
N ILE A 303 -16.68 -16.35 13.40
CA ILE A 303 -16.20 -16.93 14.64
C ILE A 303 -15.62 -15.79 15.47
N MET A 304 -16.37 -15.33 16.44
CA MET A 304 -15.89 -14.37 17.43
C MET A 304 -15.21 -15.14 18.55
N ILE A 305 -14.05 -14.67 18.98
CA ILE A 305 -13.34 -15.19 20.13
C ILE A 305 -13.05 -14.02 21.09
N ALA A 306 -13.59 -14.12 22.29
CA ALA A 306 -13.25 -13.26 23.42
C ALA A 306 -12.72 -14.15 24.55
N LYS A 307 -11.54 -13.82 25.05
CA LYS A 307 -10.91 -14.52 26.16
C LYS A 307 -10.28 -13.52 27.11
N ALA A 308 -10.35 -13.78 28.40
CA ALA A 308 -9.61 -13.00 29.37
C ALA A 308 -8.11 -13.10 29.10
N TYR A 309 -7.36 -12.06 29.40
CA TYR A 309 -5.91 -12.09 29.24
C TYR A 309 -5.29 -13.11 30.19
N GLU A 310 -4.59 -14.05 29.63
CA GLU A 310 -3.86 -15.11 30.28
C GLU A 310 -2.56 -15.33 29.52
N PRO A 311 -1.37 -15.18 30.13
CA PRO A 311 -0.09 -15.36 29.48
C PRO A 311 0.08 -16.79 28.97
N HIS A 312 0.68 -16.95 27.80
CA HIS A 312 1.06 -18.28 27.33
C HIS A 312 2.27 -18.79 28.14
N PRO A 313 2.24 -20.04 28.68
CA PRO A 313 3.27 -20.50 29.60
C PRO A 313 4.66 -20.72 28.95
N PHE A 314 4.73 -20.95 27.63
CA PHE A 314 5.96 -21.37 26.94
C PHE A 314 6.22 -20.63 25.63
N PHE A 315 5.46 -19.58 25.33
CA PHE A 315 5.59 -18.84 24.09
C PHE A 315 5.61 -17.34 24.39
N ASP A 316 6.66 -16.67 23.91
CA ASP A 316 6.75 -15.22 23.96
C ASP A 316 6.15 -14.62 22.67
N GLU A 317 4.96 -14.03 22.79
CA GLU A 317 4.24 -13.42 21.68
C GLU A 317 4.95 -12.19 21.13
N LYS A 318 5.87 -11.60 21.91
CA LYS A 318 6.62 -10.39 21.53
C LYS A 318 7.92 -10.71 20.81
N ASP A 319 8.39 -11.98 20.84
CA ASP A 319 9.60 -12.39 20.15
C ASP A 319 9.33 -12.61 18.63
N PRO A 320 9.90 -11.77 17.74
CA PRO A 320 9.73 -11.96 16.30
C PRO A 320 10.29 -13.29 15.78
N PHE A 321 11.32 -13.82 16.41
CA PHE A 321 11.91 -15.09 15.99
C PHE A 321 11.08 -16.29 16.44
N ALA A 322 10.41 -16.20 17.59
CA ALA A 322 9.42 -17.19 18.00
C ALA A 322 8.26 -17.25 17.00
N TRP A 323 7.77 -16.09 16.54
CA TRP A 323 6.76 -16.01 15.49
C TRP A 323 7.24 -16.62 14.15
N ILE A 324 8.43 -16.29 13.68
CA ILE A 324 9.01 -16.85 12.45
C ILE A 324 9.11 -18.37 12.53
N LYS A 325 9.61 -18.89 13.66
CA LYS A 325 9.71 -20.33 13.89
C LYS A 325 8.34 -21.01 13.86
N LEU A 326 7.34 -20.38 14.47
CA LEU A 326 5.97 -20.88 14.44
C LEU A 326 5.41 -20.88 13.00
N GLU A 327 5.59 -19.77 12.26
CA GLU A 327 5.10 -19.65 10.89
C GLU A 327 5.75 -20.67 9.94
N GLU A 328 7.04 -20.94 10.12
CA GLU A 328 7.76 -21.98 9.38
C GLU A 328 7.22 -23.38 9.68
N SER A 329 6.77 -23.63 10.91
CA SER A 329 6.20 -24.92 11.30
C SER A 329 4.89 -25.26 10.60
N PHE A 330 4.24 -24.31 9.89
CA PHE A 330 3.01 -24.54 9.14
C PHE A 330 3.26 -25.30 7.82
N LYS A 331 4.48 -25.32 7.33
CA LYS A 331 4.83 -25.94 6.05
C LYS A 331 4.51 -27.43 6.04
N GLY A 332 3.76 -27.88 5.05
CA GLY A 332 3.45 -29.29 4.86
C GLY A 332 2.41 -29.88 5.82
N LYS A 333 1.88 -29.11 6.78
CA LYS A 333 0.89 -29.62 7.73
C LYS A 333 -0.50 -29.72 7.11
N SER A 334 -1.21 -30.79 7.43
CA SER A 334 -2.63 -31.00 7.12
C SER A 334 -3.51 -30.01 7.89
N LYS A 335 -4.79 -29.96 7.55
CA LYS A 335 -5.78 -29.17 8.29
C LYS A 335 -5.85 -29.59 9.75
N GLU A 336 -5.95 -30.87 10.01
CA GLU A 336 -6.06 -31.47 11.35
C GLU A 336 -4.82 -31.18 12.20
N GLU A 337 -3.63 -31.26 11.60
CA GLU A 337 -2.38 -30.91 12.27
C GLU A 337 -2.28 -29.44 12.62
N LEU A 338 -2.79 -28.54 11.73
CA LEU A 338 -2.85 -27.11 12.02
C LEU A 338 -3.88 -26.79 13.11
N GLU A 339 -5.05 -27.45 13.10
CA GLU A 339 -6.06 -27.29 14.17
C GLU A 339 -5.52 -27.77 15.53
N ALA A 340 -4.81 -28.89 15.57
CA ALA A 340 -4.14 -29.37 16.77
C ALA A 340 -3.06 -28.39 17.26
N LEU A 341 -2.24 -27.86 16.35
CA LEU A 341 -1.25 -26.83 16.65
C LEU A 341 -1.91 -25.55 17.17
N ALA A 342 -3.01 -25.10 16.57
CA ALA A 342 -3.72 -23.91 17.01
C ALA A 342 -4.16 -24.00 18.48
N ASN A 343 -4.65 -25.16 18.92
CA ASN A 343 -5.12 -25.35 20.28
C ASN A 343 -4.05 -25.12 21.36
N ILE A 344 -2.75 -25.28 21.00
CA ILE A 344 -1.63 -24.97 21.90
C ILE A 344 -1.61 -23.47 22.23
N TYR A 345 -2.08 -22.61 21.31
CA TYR A 345 -2.06 -21.16 21.43
C TYR A 345 -3.39 -20.56 21.91
N LEU A 346 -4.32 -21.38 22.45
CA LEU A 346 -5.63 -20.91 22.93
C LEU A 346 -5.52 -20.30 24.33
N TYR A 347 -4.65 -19.32 24.52
CA TYR A 347 -4.51 -18.45 25.69
C TYR A 347 -4.91 -17.03 25.34
N GLY A 348 -5.21 -16.18 26.33
CA GLY A 348 -5.60 -14.79 26.08
C GLY A 348 -4.53 -13.98 25.39
N SER A 349 -3.26 -14.17 25.74
CA SER A 349 -2.12 -13.47 25.13
C SER A 349 -1.80 -13.95 23.71
N SER A 350 -1.97 -15.23 23.43
CA SER A 350 -1.67 -15.84 22.11
C SER A 350 -2.91 -16.09 21.24
N LEU A 351 -4.07 -15.53 21.61
CA LEU A 351 -5.32 -15.63 20.85
C LEU A 351 -5.18 -15.20 19.38
N PRO A 352 -4.37 -14.19 19.02
CA PRO A 352 -4.06 -13.88 17.62
C PRO A 352 -3.43 -15.04 16.87
N HIS A 353 -2.49 -15.74 17.48
CA HIS A 353 -1.79 -16.89 16.89
C HIS A 353 -2.77 -18.05 16.64
N PHE A 354 -3.60 -18.39 17.66
CA PHE A 354 -4.71 -19.34 17.48
C PHE A 354 -5.56 -19.00 16.27
N SER A 355 -6.06 -17.75 16.20
CA SER A 355 -6.94 -17.29 15.12
C SER A 355 -6.27 -17.35 13.76
N PHE A 356 -4.99 -16.96 13.67
CA PHE A 356 -4.20 -17.02 12.44
C PHE A 356 -4.05 -18.45 11.93
N ILE A 357 -3.69 -19.39 12.81
CA ILE A 357 -3.50 -20.80 12.45
C ILE A 357 -4.83 -21.42 12.00
N MET A 358 -5.93 -21.14 12.69
CA MET A 358 -7.27 -21.64 12.33
C MET A 358 -7.76 -21.08 10.98
N GLU A 359 -7.54 -19.80 10.68
CA GLU A 359 -7.83 -19.25 9.35
C GLU A 359 -7.03 -19.98 8.26
N LYS A 360 -5.74 -20.26 8.52
CA LYS A 360 -4.89 -21.02 7.61
C LYS A 360 -5.35 -22.47 7.44
N ALA A 361 -5.72 -23.15 8.53
CA ALA A 361 -6.22 -24.53 8.51
C ALA A 361 -7.47 -24.68 7.64
N SER A 362 -8.37 -23.69 7.66
CA SER A 362 -9.57 -23.68 6.81
C SER A 362 -9.30 -23.23 5.35
N GLY A 363 -8.04 -22.94 4.98
CA GLY A 363 -7.70 -22.30 3.71
C GLY A 363 -8.34 -20.93 3.54
N TYR A 364 -8.46 -20.18 4.63
CA TYR A 364 -9.07 -18.85 4.74
C TYR A 364 -10.57 -18.82 4.35
N LYS A 365 -11.25 -19.96 4.51
CA LYS A 365 -12.71 -20.03 4.32
C LYS A 365 -13.49 -19.64 5.58
N ASP A 366 -12.92 -19.90 6.74
CA ASP A 366 -13.43 -19.42 8.02
C ASP A 366 -12.72 -18.12 8.41
N HIS A 367 -13.47 -17.21 9.02
CA HIS A 367 -12.98 -15.89 9.39
C HIS A 367 -13.12 -15.69 10.89
N TYR A 368 -11.97 -15.52 11.55
CA TYR A 368 -11.89 -15.31 12.99
C TYR A 368 -11.79 -13.80 13.28
N PHE A 369 -12.56 -13.37 14.26
CA PHE A 369 -12.59 -11.98 14.74
C PHE A 369 -12.30 -11.99 16.25
N PRO A 370 -11.04 -12.19 16.63
CA PRO A 370 -10.66 -12.16 18.04
C PRO A 370 -10.77 -10.74 18.59
N LEU A 371 -10.99 -10.66 19.90
CA LEU A 371 -10.94 -9.43 20.69
C LEU A 371 -9.73 -9.52 21.65
N PRO A 372 -8.50 -9.48 21.13
CA PRO A 372 -7.30 -9.64 21.95
C PRO A 372 -7.00 -8.35 22.71
N TYR A 373 -6.36 -8.49 23.87
CA TYR A 373 -5.77 -7.39 24.63
C TYR A 373 -6.77 -6.26 24.99
N GLN A 374 -8.04 -6.60 25.23
CA GLN A 374 -9.12 -5.61 25.46
C GLN A 374 -8.85 -4.66 26.62
N GLN A 375 -8.09 -5.12 27.64
CA GLN A 375 -7.69 -4.31 28.79
C GLN A 375 -6.83 -3.08 28.41
N PHE A 376 -6.20 -3.10 27.23
CA PHE A 376 -5.37 -2.01 26.72
C PHE A 376 -6.14 -1.07 25.76
N LEU A 377 -7.38 -1.42 25.38
CA LEU A 377 -8.26 -0.55 24.58
C LEU A 377 -8.97 0.46 25.49
N LYS A 378 -8.31 1.58 25.76
CA LYS A 378 -8.77 2.56 26.76
C LYS A 378 -9.93 3.45 26.31
N SER A 379 -10.23 3.54 25.01
CA SER A 379 -11.34 4.36 24.52
C SER A 379 -12.70 3.79 24.90
N ASP A 380 -13.64 4.61 25.34
CA ASP A 380 -15.03 4.20 25.58
C ASP A 380 -15.88 4.19 24.30
N SER A 381 -15.41 4.83 23.25
CA SER A 381 -16.10 4.89 21.96
C SER A 381 -16.07 3.55 21.24
N ILE A 382 -17.23 2.97 20.96
CA ILE A 382 -17.37 1.75 20.15
C ILE A 382 -16.80 1.98 18.74
N HIS A 383 -17.01 3.16 18.17
CA HIS A 383 -16.42 3.56 16.89
C HIS A 383 -14.89 3.41 16.92
N ARG A 384 -14.23 4.02 17.92
CA ARG A 384 -12.77 3.99 18.05
C ARG A 384 -12.24 2.57 18.29
N LYS A 385 -12.89 1.81 19.18
CA LYS A 385 -12.53 0.39 19.42
C LYS A 385 -12.62 -0.43 18.14
N ALA A 386 -13.72 -0.31 17.40
CA ALA A 386 -13.91 -1.03 16.15
C ALA A 386 -12.88 -0.61 15.08
N LEU A 387 -12.51 0.66 15.03
CA LEU A 387 -11.51 1.17 14.09
C LEU A 387 -10.11 0.61 14.40
N ILE A 388 -9.68 0.64 15.65
CA ILE A 388 -8.39 0.06 16.09
C ILE A 388 -8.35 -1.44 15.79
N LEU A 389 -9.37 -2.19 16.18
CA LEU A 389 -9.46 -3.63 15.94
C LEU A 389 -9.45 -3.97 14.45
N SER A 390 -10.13 -3.18 13.62
CA SER A 390 -10.20 -3.41 12.18
C SER A 390 -8.86 -3.16 11.48
N ILE A 391 -8.12 -2.15 11.93
CA ILE A 391 -6.76 -1.85 11.45
C ILE A 391 -5.80 -2.97 11.90
N ALA A 392 -5.75 -3.29 13.18
CA ALA A 392 -4.87 -4.34 13.71
C ALA A 392 -5.09 -5.70 13.01
N ARG A 393 -6.36 -6.06 12.76
CA ARG A 393 -6.68 -7.28 12.01
C ARG A 393 -6.17 -7.23 10.57
N GLN A 394 -6.25 -6.07 9.92
CA GLN A 394 -5.75 -5.92 8.54
C GLN A 394 -4.23 -5.86 8.48
N GLU A 395 -3.57 -5.23 9.44
CA GLU A 395 -2.12 -5.06 9.46
C GLU A 395 -1.38 -6.39 9.70
N SER A 396 -1.73 -7.10 10.75
CA SER A 396 -0.98 -8.30 11.16
C SER A 396 -1.84 -9.46 11.63
N ARG A 397 -3.15 -9.37 11.57
CA ARG A 397 -4.06 -10.25 12.35
C ARG A 397 -3.75 -10.24 13.86
N PHE A 398 -3.37 -9.08 14.37
CA PHE A 398 -2.99 -8.83 15.77
C PHE A 398 -1.71 -9.52 16.23
N ILE A 399 -0.87 -10.06 15.36
CA ILE A 399 0.40 -10.67 15.77
C ILE A 399 1.31 -9.58 16.36
N PRO A 400 1.66 -9.65 17.67
CA PRO A 400 2.39 -8.58 18.35
C PRO A 400 3.79 -8.35 17.77
N SER A 401 4.48 -9.41 17.43
CA SER A 401 5.88 -9.39 16.95
C SER A 401 6.02 -9.41 15.43
N ALA A 402 4.95 -9.06 14.68
CA ALA A 402 5.01 -9.01 13.23
C ALA A 402 5.95 -7.90 12.74
N ILE A 403 6.82 -8.22 11.78
CA ILE A 403 7.69 -7.27 11.08
C ILE A 403 7.43 -7.40 9.58
N SER A 404 7.10 -6.29 8.91
CA SER A 404 6.87 -6.30 7.47
C SER A 404 8.18 -6.18 6.67
N THR A 405 8.10 -6.48 5.37
CA THR A 405 9.24 -6.30 4.44
C THR A 405 9.72 -4.85 4.30
N SER A 406 8.93 -3.89 4.75
CA SER A 406 9.28 -2.47 4.82
C SER A 406 9.70 -2.04 6.23
N TYR A 407 9.84 -3.00 7.16
CA TYR A 407 10.21 -2.80 8.57
C TYR A 407 9.15 -2.02 9.36
N ALA A 408 7.87 -2.21 9.06
CA ALA A 408 6.79 -1.80 9.94
C ALA A 408 6.67 -2.82 11.09
N LEU A 409 6.40 -2.35 12.31
CA LEU A 409 6.56 -3.08 13.55
C LEU A 409 5.24 -3.33 14.29
N GLY A 410 5.15 -4.51 14.87
CA GLY A 410 4.12 -4.88 15.81
C GLY A 410 2.74 -5.10 15.18
N MET A 411 1.75 -5.37 16.03
CA MET A 411 0.40 -5.70 15.56
C MET A 411 -0.29 -4.56 14.79
N MET A 412 0.13 -3.32 15.00
CA MET A 412 -0.38 -2.12 14.33
C MET A 412 0.47 -1.66 13.15
N GLN A 413 1.58 -2.34 12.87
CA GLN A 413 2.51 -2.09 11.76
C GLN A 413 2.99 -0.64 11.67
N PHE A 414 3.48 -0.10 12.77
CA PHE A 414 4.06 1.23 12.78
C PHE A 414 5.43 1.26 12.09
N MET A 415 5.60 2.23 11.21
CA MET A 415 6.92 2.52 10.66
C MET A 415 7.83 3.11 11.76
N PRO A 416 9.11 2.71 11.85
CA PRO A 416 10.04 3.20 12.88
C PRO A 416 10.05 4.73 13.03
N PHE A 417 10.09 5.47 11.92
CA PHE A 417 10.09 6.94 11.97
C PHE A 417 8.82 7.52 12.61
N LEU A 418 7.65 6.89 12.39
CA LEU A 418 6.38 7.35 12.96
C LEU A 418 6.29 7.00 14.44
N ALA A 419 6.74 5.81 14.83
CA ALA A 419 6.80 5.41 16.24
C ALA A 419 7.72 6.36 17.04
N ASN A 420 8.93 6.62 16.54
CA ASN A 420 9.88 7.57 17.14
C ASN A 420 9.31 9.01 17.23
N ASP A 421 8.60 9.48 16.18
CA ASP A 421 7.97 10.81 16.21
C ASP A 421 6.86 10.90 17.26
N ILE A 422 6.03 9.88 17.40
CA ILE A 422 4.99 9.82 18.43
C ILE A 422 5.63 9.79 19.82
N ALA A 423 6.62 8.93 20.04
CA ALA A 423 7.32 8.80 21.31
C ALA A 423 7.92 10.16 21.72
N LYS A 424 8.66 10.81 20.83
CA LYS A 424 9.25 12.12 21.06
C LYS A 424 8.20 13.19 21.40
N ARG A 425 7.13 13.30 20.61
CA ARG A 425 6.06 14.30 20.82
C ARG A 425 5.28 14.09 22.11
N LYS A 426 5.20 12.86 22.58
CA LYS A 426 4.48 12.49 23.81
C LYS A 426 5.37 12.38 25.04
N GLY A 427 6.69 12.59 24.89
CA GLY A 427 7.64 12.61 26.00
C GLY A 427 7.96 11.22 26.57
N PHE A 428 7.87 10.16 25.79
CA PHE A 428 8.36 8.83 26.18
C PHE A 428 9.90 8.85 26.17
N ILE A 429 10.52 8.84 27.37
CA ILE A 429 11.98 9.03 27.52
C ILE A 429 12.74 7.78 27.12
N ASP A 430 12.28 6.61 27.51
CA ASP A 430 12.97 5.33 27.36
C ASP A 430 12.32 4.46 26.25
N PHE A 431 11.71 5.08 25.24
CA PHE A 431 11.05 4.34 24.16
C PHE A 431 12.08 3.64 23.27
N ASP A 432 11.87 2.35 23.06
CA ASP A 432 12.57 1.51 22.10
C ASP A 432 11.62 1.03 20.99
N LEU A 433 12.14 0.78 19.79
CA LEU A 433 11.33 0.24 18.70
C LEU A 433 10.74 -1.14 19.01
N GLU A 434 11.40 -1.95 19.88
CA GLU A 434 10.87 -3.22 20.35
C GLU A 434 9.62 -3.06 21.24
N ASP A 435 9.40 -1.87 21.85
CA ASP A 435 8.16 -1.57 22.58
C ASP A 435 6.92 -1.68 21.68
N MET A 436 7.08 -1.55 20.36
CA MET A 436 6.00 -1.73 19.41
C MET A 436 5.50 -3.18 19.32
N PHE A 437 6.27 -4.15 19.85
CA PHE A 437 5.82 -5.53 20.02
C PHE A 437 4.98 -5.74 21.28
N ASN A 438 4.90 -4.73 22.16
CA ASN A 438 3.99 -4.75 23.29
C ASN A 438 2.58 -4.29 22.85
N PRO A 439 1.54 -5.13 23.05
CA PRO A 439 0.18 -4.78 22.68
C PRO A 439 -0.36 -3.48 23.32
N GLU A 440 0.03 -3.17 24.55
CA GLU A 440 -0.38 -1.93 25.22
C GLU A 440 0.20 -0.70 24.50
N THR A 441 1.50 -0.70 24.23
CA THR A 441 2.18 0.36 23.50
C THR A 441 1.62 0.49 22.07
N ALA A 442 1.41 -0.62 21.39
CA ALA A 442 0.90 -0.63 20.03
C ALA A 442 -0.52 0.00 19.95
N TYR A 443 -1.43 -0.35 20.87
CA TYR A 443 -2.76 0.26 20.91
C TYR A 443 -2.71 1.73 21.34
N LEU A 444 -1.88 2.10 22.29
CA LEU A 444 -1.70 3.49 22.71
C LEU A 444 -1.22 4.36 21.55
N PHE A 445 -0.22 3.90 20.81
CA PHE A 445 0.31 4.66 19.65
C PHE A 445 -0.72 4.73 18.51
N ALA A 446 -1.49 3.66 18.30
CA ALA A 446 -2.59 3.67 17.34
C ALA A 446 -3.66 4.69 17.71
N ASP A 447 -4.04 4.77 18.97
CA ASP A 447 -5.04 5.73 19.47
C ASP A 447 -4.55 7.18 19.27
N ILE A 448 -3.29 7.47 19.63
CA ILE A 448 -2.65 8.77 19.40
C ILE A 448 -2.61 9.13 17.91
N HIS A 449 -2.27 8.16 17.05
CA HIS A 449 -2.21 8.41 15.61
C HIS A 449 -3.59 8.62 15.01
N LEU A 450 -4.58 7.88 15.46
CA LEU A 450 -5.97 8.05 15.05
C LEU A 450 -6.53 9.40 15.49
N ASP A 451 -6.17 9.90 16.68
CA ASP A 451 -6.52 11.27 17.10
C ASP A 451 -6.02 12.33 16.11
N TYR A 452 -4.83 12.12 15.57
CA TYR A 452 -4.29 13.01 14.53
C TYR A 452 -5.08 12.88 13.22
N LEU A 453 -5.36 11.67 12.76
CA LEU A 453 -6.06 11.44 11.49
C LEU A 453 -7.53 11.92 11.55
N GLU A 454 -8.22 11.68 12.66
CA GLU A 454 -9.64 12.03 12.82
C GLU A 454 -9.90 13.53 13.02
N LYS A 455 -8.84 14.34 13.24
CA LYS A 455 -8.94 15.81 13.10
C LYS A 455 -9.34 16.24 11.67
N TYR A 456 -9.02 15.44 10.68
CA TYR A 456 -9.22 15.77 9.27
C TYR A 456 -10.16 14.82 8.53
N LEU A 457 -10.31 13.60 9.03
CA LEU A 457 -11.01 12.51 8.35
C LEU A 457 -11.98 11.84 9.33
N HIS A 458 -13.27 11.91 9.05
CA HIS A 458 -14.32 11.44 9.95
C HIS A 458 -14.94 10.10 9.53
N HIS A 459 -14.62 9.63 8.31
CA HIS A 459 -15.14 8.37 7.80
C HIS A 459 -14.08 7.26 7.86
N PRO A 460 -14.39 6.05 8.37
CA PRO A 460 -13.42 4.97 8.58
C PRO A 460 -12.67 4.56 7.32
N LEU A 461 -13.29 4.62 6.13
CA LEU A 461 -12.61 4.35 4.86
C LEU A 461 -11.49 5.36 4.58
N PHE A 462 -11.73 6.63 4.83
CA PHE A 462 -10.73 7.68 4.57
C PHE A 462 -9.62 7.68 5.62
N VAL A 463 -9.96 7.36 6.87
CA VAL A 463 -8.97 7.09 7.92
C VAL A 463 -8.09 5.91 7.53
N ALA A 464 -8.68 4.82 7.03
CA ALA A 464 -7.94 3.65 6.56
C ALA A 464 -6.99 3.98 5.39
N TYR A 465 -7.45 4.79 4.42
CA TYR A 465 -6.56 5.26 3.34
C TYR A 465 -5.39 6.10 3.87
N ALA A 466 -5.64 6.93 4.88
CA ALA A 466 -4.60 7.76 5.47
C ALA A 466 -3.64 6.97 6.35
N TYR A 467 -4.12 5.95 7.04
CA TYR A 467 -3.28 5.06 7.85
C TYR A 467 -2.26 4.32 6.97
N ASN A 468 -2.70 3.76 5.85
CA ASN A 468 -1.84 3.01 4.94
C ASN A 468 -1.02 3.90 3.99
N GLY A 469 -1.66 4.86 3.33
CA GLY A 469 -1.04 5.69 2.27
C GLY A 469 -0.59 7.08 2.73
N GLY A 470 -0.86 7.43 3.96
CA GLY A 470 -0.59 8.75 4.55
C GLY A 470 -1.67 9.79 4.25
N ILE A 471 -1.80 10.76 5.17
CA ILE A 471 -2.82 11.81 5.08
C ILE A 471 -2.67 12.69 3.82
N GLY A 472 -1.43 12.92 3.37
CA GLY A 472 -1.14 13.69 2.16
C GLY A 472 -1.65 13.02 0.89
N PHE A 473 -1.53 11.70 0.80
CA PHE A 473 -2.13 10.90 -0.28
C PHE A 473 -3.65 11.01 -0.25
N THR A 474 -4.27 10.80 0.91
CA THR A 474 -5.72 10.84 1.09
C THR A 474 -6.30 12.22 0.77
N LYS A 475 -5.64 13.31 1.19
CA LYS A 475 -6.01 14.67 0.82
C LYS A 475 -6.03 14.85 -0.71
N ARG A 476 -4.96 14.45 -1.41
CA ARG A 476 -4.91 14.53 -2.88
C ARG A 476 -5.99 13.68 -3.55
N LEU A 477 -6.26 12.49 -3.01
CA LEU A 477 -7.32 11.61 -3.48
C LEU A 477 -8.69 12.28 -3.38
N LEU A 478 -9.04 12.84 -2.24
CA LEU A 478 -10.32 13.50 -2.01
C LEU A 478 -10.49 14.76 -2.88
N LEU A 479 -9.42 15.50 -3.13
CA LEU A 479 -9.41 16.67 -4.00
C LEU A 479 -9.33 16.34 -5.50
N SER A 480 -9.19 15.07 -5.89
CA SER A 480 -9.08 14.66 -7.29
C SER A 480 -10.40 14.71 -8.06
N GLY A 481 -11.54 14.79 -7.36
CA GLY A 481 -12.89 14.72 -7.92
C GLY A 481 -13.57 13.36 -7.73
N LEU A 482 -12.94 12.43 -7.02
CA LEU A 482 -13.57 11.18 -6.57
C LEU A 482 -14.53 11.44 -5.39
N PHE A 483 -15.39 10.47 -5.11
CA PHE A 483 -16.39 10.53 -4.04
C PHE A 483 -17.34 11.73 -4.16
N GLN A 484 -17.74 12.05 -5.38
CA GLN A 484 -18.84 12.99 -5.68
C GLN A 484 -20.14 12.20 -5.88
N LYS A 485 -21.30 12.89 -5.79
CA LYS A 485 -22.58 12.26 -6.13
C LYS A 485 -22.62 11.82 -7.59
N GLY A 486 -23.13 10.64 -7.85
CA GLY A 486 -23.21 10.10 -9.20
C GLY A 486 -23.77 8.69 -9.27
N ARG A 487 -23.99 8.21 -10.50
CA ARG A 487 -24.37 6.83 -10.74
C ARG A 487 -23.23 5.92 -10.31
N TYR A 488 -23.52 4.87 -9.59
CA TYR A 488 -22.54 3.92 -9.03
C TYR A 488 -21.64 4.46 -7.91
N GLU A 489 -21.84 5.71 -7.46
CA GLU A 489 -21.10 6.21 -6.31
C GLU A 489 -21.73 5.74 -4.98
N PRO A 490 -20.91 5.55 -3.95
CA PRO A 490 -19.46 5.78 -3.84
C PRO A 490 -18.59 4.62 -4.37
N TYR A 491 -19.21 3.54 -4.82
CA TYR A 491 -18.51 2.30 -5.19
C TYR A 491 -17.54 2.53 -6.35
N MET A 492 -17.91 3.35 -7.35
CA MET A 492 -17.03 3.68 -8.46
C MET A 492 -15.73 4.33 -7.96
N SER A 493 -15.85 5.33 -7.10
CA SER A 493 -14.68 6.01 -6.51
C SER A 493 -13.80 5.07 -5.69
N MET A 494 -14.39 4.14 -4.94
CA MET A 494 -13.63 3.13 -4.17
C MET A 494 -12.77 2.23 -5.07
N GLU A 495 -13.20 1.95 -6.30
CA GLU A 495 -12.42 1.16 -7.27
C GLU A 495 -11.39 2.00 -8.04
N LEU A 496 -11.62 3.30 -8.21
CA LEU A 496 -10.75 4.19 -8.96
C LEU A 496 -9.59 4.79 -8.15
N VAL A 497 -9.45 4.42 -6.87
CA VAL A 497 -8.25 4.76 -6.09
C VAL A 497 -7.01 4.20 -6.78
N GLY A 498 -6.13 5.07 -7.30
CA GLY A 498 -5.02 4.68 -8.16
C GLY A 498 -3.89 3.92 -7.46
N TYR A 499 -3.75 4.05 -6.14
CA TYR A 499 -2.78 3.31 -5.34
C TYR A 499 -3.37 1.97 -4.91
N ASP A 500 -2.89 0.88 -5.50
CA ASP A 500 -3.48 -0.46 -5.38
C ASP A 500 -3.54 -0.97 -3.94
N GLU A 501 -2.48 -0.73 -3.19
CA GLU A 501 -2.38 -1.16 -1.81
C GLU A 501 -3.45 -0.48 -0.97
N SER A 502 -3.50 0.86 -0.96
CA SER A 502 -4.52 1.61 -0.20
C SER A 502 -5.95 1.31 -0.66
N ARG A 503 -6.16 1.12 -1.97
CA ARG A 503 -7.48 0.72 -2.50
C ARG A 503 -7.97 -0.60 -1.91
N ARG A 504 -7.10 -1.60 -1.83
CA ARG A 504 -7.43 -2.91 -1.23
C ARG A 504 -7.54 -2.82 0.29
N TYR A 505 -6.59 -2.13 0.90
CA TYR A 505 -6.51 -1.92 2.34
C TYR A 505 -7.78 -1.27 2.89
N GLY A 506 -8.18 -0.12 2.35
CA GLY A 506 -9.35 0.61 2.84
C GLY A 506 -10.63 -0.24 2.79
N LYS A 507 -10.84 -1.02 1.73
CA LYS A 507 -12.01 -1.92 1.62
C LYS A 507 -11.99 -3.05 2.65
N LYS A 508 -10.81 -3.60 2.94
CA LYS A 508 -10.66 -4.66 3.96
C LYS A 508 -10.86 -4.11 5.37
N VAL A 509 -10.28 -2.95 5.67
CA VAL A 509 -10.48 -2.27 6.96
C VAL A 509 -11.95 -1.91 7.15
N LEU A 510 -12.61 -1.36 6.12
CA LEU A 510 -14.04 -1.02 6.21
C LEU A 510 -14.91 -2.26 6.44
N ALA A 511 -14.60 -3.39 5.79
CA ALA A 511 -15.29 -4.65 6.03
C ALA A 511 -15.12 -5.12 7.49
N ASN A 512 -13.87 -5.15 7.99
CA ASN A 512 -13.55 -5.48 9.37
C ASN A 512 -14.26 -4.53 10.35
N TYR A 513 -14.26 -3.21 10.06
CA TYR A 513 -14.92 -2.20 10.89
C TYR A 513 -16.42 -2.45 11.05
N ILE A 514 -17.12 -2.75 9.97
CA ILE A 514 -18.54 -3.08 10.00
C ILE A 514 -18.77 -4.33 10.86
N ILE A 515 -17.91 -5.32 10.76
CA ILE A 515 -18.01 -6.57 11.53
C ILE A 515 -17.74 -6.32 13.01
N TYR A 516 -16.66 -5.60 13.36
CA TYR A 516 -16.36 -5.29 14.77
C TYR A 516 -17.42 -4.40 15.41
N ARG A 517 -18.02 -3.44 14.68
CA ARG A 517 -19.17 -2.67 15.19
C ARG A 517 -20.31 -3.60 15.60
N ARG A 518 -20.65 -4.57 14.75
CA ARG A 518 -21.70 -5.56 15.06
C ARG A 518 -21.33 -6.45 16.26
N ILE A 519 -20.08 -6.91 16.33
CA ILE A 519 -19.57 -7.71 17.46
C ILE A 519 -19.65 -6.91 18.77
N LEU A 520 -19.34 -5.63 18.73
CA LEU A 520 -19.44 -4.71 19.88
C LEU A 520 -20.87 -4.19 20.11
N GLN A 521 -21.88 -4.85 19.52
CA GLN A 521 -23.31 -4.59 19.68
C GLN A 521 -23.77 -3.21 19.24
N ASP A 522 -23.05 -2.60 18.30
CA ASP A 522 -23.45 -1.34 17.69
C ASP A 522 -24.08 -1.58 16.31
N GLN A 523 -25.34 -1.19 16.17
CA GLN A 523 -26.08 -1.34 14.92
C GLN A 523 -25.72 -0.23 13.95
N VAL A 524 -24.81 -0.55 13.04
CA VAL A 524 -24.44 0.36 11.95
C VAL A 524 -25.35 0.13 10.74
N SER A 525 -26.00 1.17 10.29
CA SER A 525 -26.67 1.16 8.98
C SER A 525 -25.64 1.11 7.87
N LEU A 526 -25.60 0.00 7.11
CA LEU A 526 -24.74 -0.09 5.94
C LEU A 526 -25.02 1.02 4.92
N ALA A 527 -26.30 1.35 4.73
CA ALA A 527 -26.70 2.42 3.83
C ALA A 527 -26.02 3.75 4.21
N SER A 528 -26.09 4.16 5.49
CA SER A 528 -25.47 5.42 5.92
C SER A 528 -23.95 5.40 5.78
N VAL A 529 -23.28 4.30 6.09
CA VAL A 529 -21.82 4.19 5.95
C VAL A 529 -21.38 4.46 4.51
N PHE A 530 -22.11 3.97 3.50
CA PHE A 530 -21.74 4.19 2.10
C PHE A 530 -22.25 5.51 1.53
N GLU A 531 -23.48 5.93 1.86
CA GLU A 531 -24.05 7.21 1.41
C GLU A 531 -23.23 8.41 1.91
N ASP A 532 -22.74 8.35 3.13
CA ASP A 532 -21.94 9.42 3.72
C ASP A 532 -20.63 9.68 2.96
N LEU A 533 -20.06 8.68 2.27
CA LEU A 533 -18.81 8.84 1.49
C LEU A 533 -18.88 9.94 0.42
N THR A 534 -20.06 10.22 -0.11
CA THR A 534 -20.28 11.32 -1.08
C THR A 534 -20.64 12.64 -0.42
N ASN A 535 -20.66 12.72 0.92
CA ASN A 535 -20.99 13.92 1.66
C ASN A 535 -19.76 14.48 2.41
N PRO A 536 -19.07 15.50 1.86
CA PRO A 536 -17.90 16.08 2.49
C PRO A 536 -18.11 16.58 3.92
N GLN A 537 -19.30 17.09 4.24
CA GLN A 537 -19.61 17.61 5.58
C GLN A 537 -19.53 16.53 6.68
N LYS A 538 -19.73 15.27 6.30
CA LYS A 538 -19.70 14.14 7.22
C LYS A 538 -18.37 13.37 7.22
N THR A 539 -17.52 13.58 6.21
CA THR A 539 -16.43 12.65 5.95
C THR A 539 -15.03 13.23 6.10
N ASP A 540 -14.85 14.52 5.82
CA ASP A 540 -13.51 15.12 5.87
C ASP A 540 -13.52 16.66 5.90
N GLU A 541 -12.44 17.23 6.41
CA GLU A 541 -12.23 18.68 6.44
C GLU A 541 -11.68 19.23 5.12
N PHE A 542 -11.15 18.38 4.22
CA PHE A 542 -10.45 18.84 3.03
C PHE A 542 -11.37 19.32 1.92
N ARG A 543 -12.59 18.80 1.85
CA ARG A 543 -13.60 19.13 0.83
C ARG A 543 -14.71 20.04 1.35
N LYS A 544 -14.73 20.36 2.65
CA LYS A 544 -15.67 21.37 3.18
C LYS A 544 -15.39 22.70 2.48
N LYS A 545 -16.43 23.31 1.94
CA LYS A 545 -16.31 24.69 1.45
C LYS A 545 -16.16 25.60 2.67
N PRO A 546 -15.28 26.63 2.61
CA PRO A 546 -15.20 27.64 3.64
C PRO A 546 -16.53 28.36 3.82
#